data_c0702b79155805bb4db26e1a7c30929b
#
_entry.id   c0702b79155805bb4db26e1a7c30929b
#
_cell.length_a   1.000
_cell.length_b   1.000
_cell.length_c   1.000
_cell.angle_alpha   90.00
_cell.angle_beta   90.00
_cell.angle_gamma   90.00
#
_symmetry.space_group_name_H-M   'P 1'
#
loop_
_entity.id
_entity.type
_entity.pdbx_description
1 polymer ?
#
loop_
_entity_poly.entity_id
_entity_poly.type
_entity_poly.pdbx_seq_one_letter_code
_entity_poly.pdbx_strand_id
1 'polypeptide(L)'
;MSLIKFYMRVASLESGQISPNEGMVGIVDDDSDISILFADALRGVDGGISVFTFNDSLEALKHFTNNKEKYILVICDLMMPGLNGLDLVKKIKKLSPKTRTMITSGYEIEPGELQIDIKKGIIDRIIQKPISMNGLRQEVKNQINSCQLRINKK
;
A
#
# COMPACT_ATOMS: atom_id res chain seq x y z
N MET A 1 17.74 16.20 4.26
CA MET A 1 16.33 15.99 3.93
C MET A 1 15.66 15.20 5.04
N SER A 2 14.77 15.85 5.79
CA SER A 2 14.09 15.20 6.89
C SER A 2 13.06 14.22 6.32
N LEU A 3 13.25 12.95 6.61
CA LEU A 3 12.27 11.90 6.46
C LEU A 3 11.08 12.24 7.37
N ILE A 4 9.98 12.73 6.82
CA ILE A 4 8.72 12.76 7.54
C ILE A 4 8.23 11.31 7.59
N LYS A 5 8.75 10.56 8.55
CA LYS A 5 8.18 9.27 8.92
C LYS A 5 6.89 9.56 9.66
N PHE A 6 5.80 9.67 8.94
CA PHE A 6 4.50 9.68 9.58
C PHE A 6 4.22 8.25 10.05
N TYR A 7 4.55 8.01 11.31
CA TYR A 7 4.14 6.82 12.02
C TYR A 7 2.72 7.05 12.52
N MET A 8 1.76 6.51 11.81
CA MET A 8 0.40 6.48 12.32
C MET A 8 0.08 5.10 12.85
N ARG A 9 0.21 4.98 14.14
CA ARG A 9 -0.28 3.84 14.89
C ARG A 9 -1.78 4.03 15.09
N VAL A 10 -2.58 3.35 14.30
CA VAL A 10 -4.00 3.18 14.60
C VAL A 10 -4.14 1.97 15.52
N ALA A 11 -3.64 2.11 16.73
CA ALA A 11 -3.95 1.17 17.80
C ALA A 11 -5.02 1.81 18.68
N SER A 12 -6.05 1.06 19.01
CA SER A 12 -6.91 1.40 20.14
C SER A 12 -6.02 1.61 21.36
N LEU A 13 -5.97 2.82 21.87
CA LEU A 13 -5.13 3.24 23.00
C LEU A 13 -5.50 2.57 24.36
N GLU A 14 -6.37 1.56 24.35
CA GLU A 14 -6.95 1.06 25.61
C GLU A 14 -6.28 -0.18 26.19
N SER A 15 -5.29 -0.81 25.56
CA SER A 15 -4.76 -2.05 26.12
C SER A 15 -3.25 -2.23 26.17
N GLY A 16 -2.42 -1.27 25.85
CA GLY A 16 -0.96 -1.36 26.03
C GLY A 16 -0.26 -2.61 25.47
N GLN A 17 -0.98 -3.49 24.79
CA GLN A 17 -0.46 -4.69 24.16
C GLN A 17 -0.40 -4.50 22.64
N ILE A 18 0.82 -4.52 22.12
CA ILE A 18 1.07 -4.61 20.68
C ILE A 18 0.59 -6.00 20.27
N SER A 19 -0.50 -6.04 19.50
CA SER A 19 -0.94 -7.30 18.90
C SER A 19 0.16 -7.83 17.96
N PRO A 20 0.57 -9.09 18.06
CA PRO A 20 1.57 -9.67 17.16
C PRO A 20 1.13 -9.74 15.68
N ASN A 21 -0.09 -9.34 15.37
CA ASN A 21 -0.70 -9.41 14.04
C ASN A 21 -0.96 -8.04 13.39
N GLU A 22 -0.30 -6.98 13.83
CA GLU A 22 -0.43 -5.68 13.18
C GLU A 22 0.25 -5.70 11.81
N GLY A 23 -0.56 -5.66 10.74
CA GLY A 23 -0.05 -5.59 9.37
C GLY A 23 0.42 -4.19 9.02
N MET A 24 1.45 -4.09 8.18
CA MET A 24 1.93 -2.82 7.63
C MET A 24 1.28 -2.52 6.29
N VAL A 25 0.92 -1.26 6.09
CA VAL A 25 0.46 -0.71 4.81
C VAL A 25 1.41 0.40 4.38
N GLY A 26 1.99 0.29 3.21
CA GLY A 26 2.84 1.33 2.61
C GLY A 26 2.07 2.16 1.60
N ILE A 27 2.26 3.47 1.65
CA ILE A 27 1.75 4.43 0.66
C ILE A 27 2.95 5.11 0.03
N VAL A 28 3.08 4.99 -1.29
CA VAL A 28 4.21 5.53 -2.05
C VAL A 28 3.68 6.47 -3.12
N ASP A 29 3.93 7.76 -2.96
CA ASP A 29 3.56 8.81 -3.91
C ASP A 29 4.55 9.96 -3.78
N ASP A 30 5.10 10.44 -4.88
CA ASP A 30 6.04 11.56 -4.88
C ASP A 30 5.39 12.90 -4.50
N ASP A 31 4.05 12.98 -4.56
CA ASP A 31 3.29 14.08 -3.99
C ASP A 31 2.99 13.83 -2.50
N SER A 32 3.64 14.61 -1.63
CA SER A 32 3.49 14.46 -0.18
C SER A 32 2.07 14.77 0.31
N ASP A 33 1.35 15.66 -0.36
CA ASP A 33 -0.03 15.99 0.01
C ASP A 33 -0.95 14.80 -0.25
N ILE A 34 -0.76 14.10 -1.34
CA ILE A 34 -1.51 12.86 -1.67
C ILE A 34 -1.20 11.76 -0.66
N SER A 35 0.06 11.53 -0.35
CA SER A 35 0.44 10.48 0.60
C SER A 35 -0.11 10.73 2.00
N ILE A 36 -0.12 11.97 2.46
CA ILE A 36 -0.71 12.38 3.74
C ILE A 36 -2.23 12.18 3.71
N LEU A 37 -2.89 12.62 2.64
CA LEU A 37 -4.35 12.47 2.49
C LEU A 37 -4.76 10.99 2.51
N PHE A 38 -4.02 10.14 1.83
CA PHE A 38 -4.28 8.70 1.84
C PHE A 38 -4.05 8.08 3.22
N ALA A 39 -2.98 8.47 3.91
CA ALA A 39 -2.74 8.03 5.29
C ALA A 39 -3.88 8.44 6.21
N ASP A 40 -4.38 9.67 6.10
CA ASP A 40 -5.54 10.15 6.87
C ASP A 40 -6.81 9.33 6.58
N ALA A 41 -7.04 8.95 5.32
CA ALA A 41 -8.18 8.11 4.96
C ALA A 41 -8.11 6.74 5.64
N LEU A 42 -6.92 6.19 5.86
CA LEU A 42 -6.74 4.87 6.45
C LEU A 42 -6.82 4.84 7.97
N ARG A 43 -6.87 5.99 8.65
CA ARG A 43 -7.09 6.06 10.11
C ARG A 43 -8.37 5.38 10.56
N GLY A 44 -9.39 5.36 9.74
CA GLY A 44 -10.67 4.74 10.05
C GLY A 44 -10.78 3.26 9.68
N VAL A 45 -9.69 2.64 9.23
CA VAL A 45 -9.70 1.22 8.86
C VAL A 45 -9.41 0.38 10.09
N ASP A 46 -10.38 -0.45 10.47
CA ASP A 46 -10.23 -1.38 11.59
C ASP A 46 -9.25 -2.51 11.26
N GLY A 47 -8.64 -3.09 12.28
CA GLY A 47 -7.82 -4.28 12.14
C GLY A 47 -6.35 -4.12 12.55
N GLY A 48 -5.99 -3.02 13.24
CA GLY A 48 -4.64 -2.85 13.79
C GLY A 48 -3.56 -2.72 12.73
N ILE A 49 -3.77 -1.89 11.71
CA ILE A 49 -2.75 -1.62 10.68
C ILE A 49 -1.83 -0.48 11.09
N SER A 50 -0.56 -0.58 10.71
CA SER A 50 0.42 0.50 10.77
C SER A 50 0.66 1.05 9.38
N VAL A 51 0.47 2.36 9.18
CA VAL A 51 0.59 3.02 7.87
C VAL A 51 1.91 3.77 7.78
N PHE A 52 2.66 3.53 6.70
CA PHE A 52 3.93 4.20 6.38
C PHE A 52 3.79 4.93 5.06
N THR A 53 4.25 6.18 5.01
CA THR A 53 4.24 6.98 3.79
C THR A 53 5.64 7.23 3.28
N PHE A 54 5.82 7.17 1.97
CA PHE A 54 7.09 7.41 1.29
C PHE A 54 6.86 8.32 0.10
N ASN A 55 7.74 9.28 -0.09
CA ASN A 55 7.75 10.14 -1.27
C ASN A 55 8.87 9.78 -2.26
N ASP A 56 9.61 8.73 -1.95
CA ASP A 56 10.66 8.15 -2.78
C ASP A 56 10.52 6.63 -2.83
N SER A 57 10.52 6.08 -4.04
CA SER A 57 10.29 4.65 -4.26
C SER A 57 11.43 3.77 -3.78
N LEU A 58 12.68 4.25 -3.81
CA LEU A 58 13.84 3.50 -3.30
C LEU A 58 13.82 3.41 -1.78
N GLU A 59 13.43 4.48 -1.09
CA GLU A 59 13.23 4.44 0.36
C GLU A 59 12.11 3.49 0.75
N ALA A 60 11.00 3.49 0.00
CA ALA A 60 9.91 2.55 0.19
C ALA A 60 10.37 1.11 0.02
N LEU A 61 11.12 0.82 -1.04
CA LEU A 61 11.66 -0.51 -1.30
C LEU A 61 12.60 -0.98 -0.20
N LYS A 62 13.45 -0.10 0.30
CA LYS A 62 14.37 -0.41 1.41
C LYS A 62 13.61 -0.76 2.69
N HIS A 63 12.62 0.04 3.05
CA HIS A 63 11.78 -0.22 4.23
C HIS A 63 10.98 -1.50 4.06
N PHE A 64 10.41 -1.74 2.88
CA PHE A 64 9.71 -2.97 2.55
C PHE A 64 10.62 -4.19 2.70
N THR A 65 11.82 -4.15 2.14
CA THR A 65 12.77 -5.27 2.18
C THR A 65 13.10 -5.66 3.62
N ASN A 66 13.28 -4.67 4.50
CA ASN A 66 13.59 -4.90 5.91
C ASN A 66 12.39 -5.39 6.74
N ASN A 67 11.16 -5.26 6.22
CA ASN A 67 9.91 -5.56 6.93
C ASN A 67 8.94 -6.43 6.10
N LYS A 68 9.42 -7.11 5.08
CA LYS A 68 8.56 -7.79 4.07
C LYS A 68 7.55 -8.77 4.66
N GLU A 69 7.87 -9.41 5.77
CA GLU A 69 6.97 -10.35 6.43
C GLU A 69 5.76 -9.69 7.11
N LYS A 70 5.87 -8.39 7.39
CA LYS A 70 4.83 -7.60 8.07
C LYS A 70 3.94 -6.84 7.09
N TYR A 71 4.40 -6.60 5.86
CA TYR A 71 3.63 -5.84 4.86
C TYR A 71 2.47 -6.67 4.30
N ILE A 72 1.26 -6.16 4.45
CA ILE A 72 0.04 -6.75 3.90
C ILE A 72 -0.41 -6.07 2.61
N LEU A 73 -0.09 -4.79 2.45
CA LEU A 73 -0.52 -3.98 1.31
C LEU A 73 0.48 -2.87 1.00
N VAL A 74 0.72 -2.62 -0.27
CA VAL A 74 1.41 -1.43 -0.76
C VAL A 74 0.53 -0.72 -1.79
N ILE A 75 0.32 0.57 -1.59
CA ILE A 75 -0.39 1.46 -2.50
C ILE A 75 0.64 2.38 -3.12
N CYS A 76 0.76 2.37 -4.44
CA CYS A 76 1.84 3.04 -5.14
C CYS A 76 1.32 3.83 -6.34
N ASP A 77 1.76 5.09 -6.47
CA ASP A 77 1.51 5.86 -7.68
C ASP A 77 2.29 5.27 -8.87
N LEU A 78 1.65 5.22 -10.02
CA LEU A 78 2.26 4.64 -11.23
C LEU A 78 3.42 5.49 -11.74
N MET A 79 3.23 6.82 -11.78
CA MET A 79 4.21 7.75 -12.34
C MET A 79 5.00 8.44 -11.23
N MET A 80 6.23 7.98 -11.03
CA MET A 80 7.17 8.57 -10.08
C MET A 80 8.56 8.70 -10.72
N PRO A 81 9.34 9.73 -10.36
CA PRO A 81 10.74 9.83 -10.78
C PRO A 81 11.57 8.63 -10.30
N GLY A 82 12.55 8.23 -11.10
CA GLY A 82 13.41 7.09 -10.78
C GLY A 82 12.68 5.77 -10.94
N LEU A 83 12.53 5.01 -9.88
CA LEU A 83 11.80 3.74 -9.89
C LEU A 83 10.30 4.01 -9.93
N ASN A 84 9.64 3.73 -11.07
CA ASN A 84 8.20 3.93 -11.23
C ASN A 84 7.39 2.89 -10.42
N GLY A 85 6.08 3.14 -10.32
CA GLY A 85 5.20 2.29 -9.51
C GLY A 85 5.11 0.86 -9.97
N LEU A 86 5.09 0.61 -11.27
CA LEU A 86 5.04 -0.75 -11.82
C LEU A 86 6.30 -1.54 -11.46
N ASP A 87 7.46 -0.93 -11.64
CA ASP A 87 8.73 -1.58 -11.32
C ASP A 87 8.87 -1.83 -9.81
N LEU A 88 8.38 -0.90 -8.99
CA LEU A 88 8.35 -1.08 -7.53
C LEU A 88 7.49 -2.28 -7.14
N VAL A 89 6.25 -2.38 -7.64
CA VAL A 89 5.37 -3.51 -7.28
C VAL A 89 5.87 -4.85 -7.82
N LYS A 90 6.55 -4.87 -8.97
CA LYS A 90 7.24 -6.06 -9.47
C LYS A 90 8.30 -6.55 -8.48
N LYS A 91 9.11 -5.64 -7.96
CA LYS A 91 10.13 -5.97 -6.95
C LYS A 91 9.50 -6.44 -5.63
N ILE A 92 8.43 -5.79 -5.20
CA ILE A 92 7.67 -6.17 -4.00
C ILE A 92 7.12 -7.60 -4.14
N LYS A 93 6.46 -7.92 -5.24
CA LYS A 93 5.90 -9.26 -5.47
C LYS A 93 6.97 -10.34 -5.54
N LYS A 94 8.14 -10.02 -6.06
CA LYS A 94 9.27 -10.94 -6.09
C LYS A 94 9.79 -11.26 -4.68
N LEU A 95 9.82 -10.25 -3.81
CA LEU A 95 10.28 -10.40 -2.41
C LEU A 95 9.21 -11.00 -1.50
N SER A 96 7.94 -10.68 -1.72
CA SER A 96 6.81 -11.17 -0.93
C SER A 96 5.57 -11.33 -1.82
N PRO A 97 5.36 -12.49 -2.43
CA PRO A 97 4.19 -12.73 -3.29
C PRO A 97 2.84 -12.57 -2.60
N LYS A 98 2.81 -12.69 -1.28
CA LYS A 98 1.60 -12.57 -0.47
C LYS A 98 1.16 -11.12 -0.24
N THR A 99 2.08 -10.15 -0.33
CA THR A 99 1.75 -8.73 -0.16
C THR A 99 0.84 -8.25 -1.29
N ARG A 100 -0.29 -7.64 -0.95
CA ARG A 100 -1.21 -7.06 -1.92
C ARG A 100 -0.63 -5.77 -2.48
N THR A 101 -0.90 -5.49 -3.74
CA THR A 101 -0.40 -4.30 -4.44
C THR A 101 -1.53 -3.56 -5.12
N MET A 102 -1.58 -2.25 -4.89
CA MET A 102 -2.50 -1.33 -5.55
C MET A 102 -1.70 -0.26 -6.28
N ILE A 103 -2.07 0.00 -7.53
CA ILE A 103 -1.52 1.09 -8.33
C ILE A 103 -2.55 2.22 -8.40
N THR A 104 -2.11 3.45 -8.16
CA THR A 104 -2.92 4.65 -8.37
C THR A 104 -2.39 5.42 -9.59
N SER A 105 -3.25 6.07 -10.34
CA SER A 105 -2.88 6.88 -11.48
C SER A 105 -3.70 8.15 -11.56
N GLY A 106 -3.04 9.28 -11.80
CA GLY A 106 -3.69 10.56 -12.07
C GLY A 106 -4.06 10.75 -13.54
N TYR A 107 -3.58 9.90 -14.43
CA TYR A 107 -3.96 9.91 -15.84
C TYR A 107 -4.76 8.64 -16.19
N GLU A 108 -5.49 8.72 -17.30
CA GLU A 108 -6.26 7.59 -17.77
C GLU A 108 -5.34 6.49 -18.31
N ILE A 109 -5.50 5.28 -17.78
CA ILE A 109 -4.74 4.11 -18.21
C ILE A 109 -5.48 3.49 -19.40
N GLU A 110 -4.78 3.35 -20.54
CA GLU A 110 -5.36 2.71 -21.71
C GLU A 110 -5.77 1.27 -21.44
N PRO A 111 -6.94 0.83 -21.98
CA PRO A 111 -7.35 -0.57 -21.85
C PRO A 111 -6.28 -1.51 -22.37
N GLY A 112 -5.83 -2.42 -21.53
CA GLY A 112 -4.81 -3.39 -21.86
C GLY A 112 -3.37 -3.01 -21.49
N GLU A 113 -3.11 -1.76 -21.15
CA GLU A 113 -1.76 -1.28 -20.81
C GLU A 113 -1.11 -2.09 -19.67
N LEU A 114 -1.88 -2.47 -18.64
CA LEU A 114 -1.39 -3.22 -17.48
C LEU A 114 -2.01 -4.63 -17.36
N GLN A 115 -2.65 -5.12 -18.41
CA GLN A 115 -3.38 -6.40 -18.38
C GLN A 115 -2.48 -7.59 -18.07
N ILE A 116 -1.26 -7.61 -18.59
CA ILE A 116 -0.30 -8.69 -18.35
C ILE A 116 0.05 -8.74 -16.86
N ASP A 117 0.31 -7.58 -16.26
CA ASP A 117 0.70 -7.47 -14.85
C ASP A 117 -0.45 -7.82 -13.90
N ILE A 118 -1.68 -7.47 -14.28
CA ILE A 118 -2.90 -7.88 -13.56
C ILE A 118 -3.07 -9.40 -13.65
N LYS A 119 -2.98 -9.98 -14.84
CA LYS A 119 -3.15 -11.44 -15.03
C LYS A 119 -2.08 -12.25 -14.30
N LYS A 120 -0.86 -11.75 -14.23
CA LYS A 120 0.23 -12.37 -13.47
C LYS A 120 0.11 -12.20 -11.96
N GLY A 121 -0.87 -11.42 -11.48
CA GLY A 121 -1.04 -11.14 -10.05
C GLY A 121 0.01 -10.17 -9.48
N ILE A 122 0.71 -9.43 -10.32
CA ILE A 122 1.67 -8.39 -9.91
C ILE A 122 0.91 -7.17 -9.38
N ILE A 123 -0.19 -6.81 -10.06
CA ILE A 123 -1.11 -5.74 -9.65
C ILE A 123 -2.43 -6.37 -9.21
N ASP A 124 -2.81 -6.15 -7.97
CA ASP A 124 -4.07 -6.65 -7.43
C ASP A 124 -5.23 -5.69 -7.67
N ARG A 125 -4.98 -4.38 -7.72
CA ARG A 125 -5.99 -3.35 -7.98
C ARG A 125 -5.38 -2.11 -8.60
N ILE A 126 -6.11 -1.49 -9.52
CA ILE A 126 -5.80 -0.17 -10.08
C ILE A 126 -6.89 0.80 -9.63
N ILE A 127 -6.46 1.98 -9.19
CA ILE A 127 -7.35 3.07 -8.78
C ILE A 127 -7.04 4.31 -9.59
N GLN A 128 -8.07 4.85 -10.25
CA GLN A 128 -7.99 6.13 -10.93
C GLN A 128 -8.14 7.27 -9.92
N LYS A 129 -7.18 8.20 -9.89
CA LYS A 129 -7.34 9.47 -9.14
C LYS A 129 -8.20 10.47 -9.95
N PRO A 130 -8.98 11.34 -9.32
CA PRO A 130 -9.16 11.45 -7.87
C PRO A 130 -10.06 10.35 -7.31
N ILE A 131 -9.76 9.90 -6.10
CA ILE A 131 -10.60 8.96 -5.36
C ILE A 131 -11.05 9.62 -4.05
N SER A 132 -12.29 9.38 -3.63
CA SER A 132 -12.76 9.85 -2.34
C SER A 132 -12.09 9.09 -1.19
N MET A 133 -12.01 9.71 -0.01
CA MET A 133 -11.46 9.06 1.19
C MET A 133 -12.24 7.79 1.54
N ASN A 134 -13.57 7.81 1.42
CA ASN A 134 -14.40 6.63 1.65
C ASN A 134 -14.17 5.55 0.60
N GLY A 135 -14.01 5.93 -0.67
CA GLY A 135 -13.68 5.01 -1.75
C GLY A 135 -12.35 4.31 -1.53
N LEU A 136 -11.31 5.06 -1.18
CA LEU A 136 -10.00 4.50 -0.86
C LEU A 136 -10.07 3.56 0.34
N ARG A 137 -10.74 3.98 1.40
CA ARG A 137 -10.92 3.15 2.61
C ARG A 137 -11.61 1.83 2.30
N GLN A 138 -12.64 1.86 1.46
CA GLN A 138 -13.34 0.64 1.05
C GLN A 138 -12.46 -0.30 0.23
N GLU A 139 -11.70 0.25 -0.71
CA GLU A 139 -10.75 -0.55 -1.51
C GLU A 139 -9.66 -1.19 -0.65
N VAL A 140 -9.12 -0.44 0.31
CA VAL A 140 -8.13 -0.96 1.24
C VAL A 140 -8.72 -2.09 2.11
N LYS A 141 -9.92 -1.92 2.63
CA LYS A 141 -10.62 -2.98 3.37
C LYS A 141 -10.78 -4.24 2.54
N ASN A 142 -11.16 -4.11 1.27
CA ASN A 142 -11.31 -5.23 0.35
C ASN A 142 -9.98 -5.97 0.16
N GLN A 143 -8.88 -5.25 0.01
CA GLN A 143 -7.55 -5.85 -0.17
C GLN A 143 -7.06 -6.54 1.10
N ILE A 144 -7.25 -5.95 2.26
CA ILE A 144 -6.88 -6.55 3.56
C ILE A 144 -7.67 -7.83 3.81
N ASN A 145 -8.98 -7.83 3.57
CA ASN A 145 -9.82 -9.01 3.72
C ASN A 145 -9.39 -10.14 2.77
N SER A 146 -9.02 -9.82 1.55
CA SER A 146 -8.51 -10.80 0.58
C SER A 146 -7.20 -11.43 1.04
N CYS A 147 -6.33 -10.66 1.70
CA CYS A 147 -5.09 -11.15 2.27
C CYS A 147 -5.35 -12.13 3.43
N GLN A 148 -6.25 -11.80 4.34
CA GLN A 148 -6.62 -12.64 5.49
C GLN A 148 -7.24 -13.97 5.06
N LEU A 149 -8.10 -13.97 4.04
CA LEU A 149 -8.71 -15.18 3.51
C LEU A 149 -7.68 -16.16 2.93
N ARG A 150 -6.59 -15.68 2.37
CA ARG A 150 -5.50 -16.53 1.87
C ARG A 150 -4.70 -17.19 3.00
N ILE A 151 -4.55 -16.51 4.12
CA ILE A 151 -3.85 -17.04 5.31
C ILE A 151 -4.68 -18.15 5.97
N ASN A 152 -5.99 -17.99 6.02
CA ASN A 152 -6.90 -18.93 6.67
C ASN A 152 -7.19 -20.19 5.85
N LYS A 153 -6.78 -20.26 4.58
CA LYS A 153 -6.95 -21.44 3.69
C LYS A 153 -5.78 -22.42 3.70
N LYS A 154 -4.78 -22.19 4.53
CA LYS A 154 -3.67 -23.15 4.72
C LYS A 154 -3.99 -24.09 5.92
#